data_768e09f95a55c8b61fd167c34e02eaa1
#
_entry.id   768e09f95a55c8b61fd167c34e02eaa1
#
_cell.length_a   1.000
_cell.length_b   1.000
_cell.length_c   1.000
_cell.angle_alpha   90.00
_cell.angle_beta   90.00
_cell.angle_gamma   90.00
#
_symmetry.space_group_name_H-M   'P 1'
#
loop_
_entity.id
_entity.type
_entity.pdbx_description
1 polymer ?
#
loop_
_entity_poly.entity_id
_entity_poly.type
_entity_poly.pdbx_seq_one_letter_code
_entity_poly.pdbx_strand_id
1 'polypeptide(L)'
;MKDISNNPMELFQKWFYEVEEFGGDVESNAMTISTIGLDGFPKNRAVLLKKYTWEGFIFYTNYNSEKGKAIANSPHVCLSFLWHNIERQIIIKGVAEKISENLSDGYFESRPDGSKLGAWASDQSEVVPSRKYLDDRLASFEKQFENKEITRPEHWGGYIVKPISIEFWQGRPNRMHDRIKYTLQENYDWKIERLAP
;
A
#
# COMPACT_ATOMS: atom_id res chain seq x y z
N MET A 1 7.99 -21.98 11.63
CA MET A 1 8.89 -21.10 10.87
C MET A 1 10.32 -21.36 11.35
N LYS A 2 11.18 -21.98 10.51
CA LYS A 2 12.53 -22.40 10.94
C LYS A 2 13.60 -21.37 10.55
N ASP A 3 13.40 -20.64 9.45
CA ASP A 3 14.37 -19.68 8.92
C ASP A 3 13.84 -18.25 9.14
N ILE A 4 14.08 -17.73 10.33
CA ILE A 4 13.71 -16.37 10.71
C ILE A 4 14.95 -15.49 10.49
N SER A 5 14.88 -14.54 9.55
CA SER A 5 15.93 -13.53 9.40
C SER A 5 15.94 -12.55 10.58
N ASN A 6 17.10 -12.00 10.91
CA ASN A 6 17.20 -10.92 11.88
C ASN A 6 16.62 -9.60 11.36
N ASN A 7 16.43 -9.48 10.05
CA ASN A 7 15.82 -8.31 9.40
C ASN A 7 14.45 -8.68 8.80
N PRO A 8 13.36 -8.03 9.21
CA PRO A 8 12.03 -8.33 8.68
C PRO A 8 11.87 -8.03 7.20
N MET A 9 12.66 -7.12 6.62
CA MET A 9 12.59 -6.83 5.19
C MET A 9 13.14 -7.97 4.33
N GLU A 10 14.14 -8.71 4.82
CA GLU A 10 14.62 -9.94 4.17
C GLU A 10 13.56 -11.04 4.21
N LEU A 11 12.87 -11.20 5.35
CA LEU A 11 11.79 -12.17 5.46
C LEU A 11 10.59 -11.77 4.57
N PHE A 12 10.28 -10.46 4.49
CA PHE A 12 9.27 -9.95 3.56
C PHE A 12 9.64 -10.26 2.12
N GLN A 13 10.86 -9.95 1.70
CA GLN A 13 11.35 -10.22 0.35
C GLN A 13 11.25 -11.70 -0.01
N LYS A 14 11.68 -12.59 0.90
CA LYS A 14 11.57 -14.04 0.72
C LYS A 14 10.12 -14.47 0.52
N TRP A 15 9.19 -14.00 1.38
CA TRP A 15 7.79 -14.37 1.30
C TRP A 15 7.10 -13.78 0.08
N PHE A 16 7.46 -12.55 -0.31
CA PHE A 16 6.93 -11.90 -1.50
C PHE A 16 7.34 -12.66 -2.77
N TYR A 17 8.62 -13.06 -2.87
CA TYR A 17 9.09 -13.92 -3.96
C TYR A 17 8.37 -15.28 -4.00
N GLU A 18 8.22 -15.92 -2.85
CA GLU A 18 7.53 -17.22 -2.77
C GLU A 18 6.05 -17.13 -3.16
N VAL A 19 5.35 -16.03 -2.89
CA VAL A 19 3.97 -15.86 -3.36
C VAL A 19 3.89 -15.57 -4.86
N GLU A 20 4.85 -14.85 -5.42
CA GLU A 20 4.93 -14.63 -6.88
C GLU A 20 5.20 -15.94 -7.62
N GLU A 21 6.01 -16.82 -7.05
CA GLU A 21 6.37 -18.08 -7.69
C GLU A 21 5.32 -19.19 -7.46
N PHE A 22 4.76 -19.30 -6.26
CA PHE A 22 3.93 -20.44 -5.83
C PHE A 22 2.48 -20.05 -5.48
N GLY A 23 2.15 -18.77 -5.44
CA GLY A 23 0.83 -18.26 -5.04
C GLY A 23 -0.27 -18.40 -6.11
N GLY A 24 0.07 -18.84 -7.33
CA GLY A 24 -0.88 -18.94 -8.44
C GLY A 24 -1.37 -17.54 -8.89
N ASP A 25 -2.65 -17.44 -9.25
CA ASP A 25 -3.25 -16.19 -9.78
C ASP A 25 -3.52 -15.11 -8.73
N VAL A 26 -2.77 -15.10 -7.62
CA VAL A 26 -2.89 -14.06 -6.58
C VAL A 26 -2.16 -12.80 -7.02
N GLU A 27 -2.81 -11.64 -6.94
CA GLU A 27 -2.15 -10.35 -7.07
C GLU A 27 -1.27 -10.10 -5.82
N SER A 28 -0.02 -10.56 -5.87
CA SER A 28 0.93 -10.60 -4.74
C SER A 28 1.12 -9.25 -4.06
N ASN A 29 1.06 -8.16 -4.84
CA ASN A 29 1.26 -6.79 -4.40
C ASN A 29 -0.04 -6.10 -3.91
N ALA A 30 -1.19 -6.77 -3.96
CA ALA A 30 -2.41 -6.24 -3.38
C ALA A 30 -2.31 -6.26 -1.85
N MET A 31 -2.57 -5.11 -1.23
CA MET A 31 -2.56 -4.97 0.23
C MET A 31 -3.73 -4.10 0.69
N THR A 32 -4.15 -4.30 1.92
CA THR A 32 -5.10 -3.42 2.59
C THR A 32 -4.35 -2.36 3.39
N ILE A 33 -4.71 -1.09 3.23
CA ILE A 33 -4.27 -0.03 4.14
C ILE A 33 -5.40 0.38 5.06
N SER A 34 -5.12 0.38 6.36
CA SER A 34 -6.00 0.90 7.42
C SER A 34 -5.52 2.27 7.87
N THR A 35 -6.45 3.21 7.94
CA THR A 35 -6.21 4.58 8.43
C THR A 35 -7.26 4.94 9.46
N ILE A 36 -6.97 5.89 10.35
CA ILE A 36 -7.98 6.47 11.23
C ILE A 36 -8.69 7.59 10.47
N GLY A 37 -9.97 7.40 10.20
CA GLY A 37 -10.80 8.41 9.53
C GLY A 37 -10.93 9.69 10.36
N LEU A 38 -11.31 10.80 9.70
CA LEU A 38 -11.55 12.09 10.40
C LEU A 38 -12.72 12.00 11.39
N ASP A 39 -13.56 10.99 11.24
CA ASP A 39 -14.66 10.62 12.14
C ASP A 39 -14.22 9.71 13.32
N GLY A 40 -12.92 9.40 13.41
CA GLY A 40 -12.32 8.54 14.44
C GLY A 40 -12.46 7.04 14.18
N PHE A 41 -13.19 6.61 13.15
CA PHE A 41 -13.32 5.19 12.82
C PHE A 41 -12.14 4.68 11.99
N PRO A 42 -11.63 3.46 12.25
CA PRO A 42 -10.67 2.82 11.37
C PRO A 42 -11.34 2.46 10.04
N LYS A 43 -10.68 2.80 8.94
CA LYS A 43 -11.17 2.55 7.57
C LYS A 43 -10.15 1.78 6.76
N ASN A 44 -10.63 0.78 6.03
CA ASN A 44 -9.82 -0.11 5.20
C ASN A 44 -10.13 0.07 3.71
N ARG A 45 -9.13 -0.07 2.87
CA ARG A 45 -9.28 -0.19 1.40
C ARG A 45 -8.07 -0.88 0.80
N ALA A 46 -8.27 -1.51 -0.33
CA ALA A 46 -7.19 -2.09 -1.09
C ALA A 46 -6.35 -0.99 -1.77
N VAL A 47 -5.05 -1.17 -1.76
CA VAL A 47 -4.05 -0.42 -2.53
C VAL A 47 -2.99 -1.41 -3.04
N LEU A 48 -2.20 -0.99 -4.03
CA LEU A 48 -1.14 -1.84 -4.57
C LEU A 48 0.23 -1.38 -4.06
N LEU A 49 1.00 -2.32 -3.51
CA LEU A 49 2.42 -2.12 -3.28
C LEU A 49 3.10 -1.93 -4.64
N LYS A 50 3.85 -0.84 -4.81
CA LYS A 50 4.56 -0.56 -6.06
C LYS A 50 6.08 -0.70 -5.94
N LYS A 51 6.59 -0.54 -4.74
CA LYS A 51 7.99 -0.75 -4.40
C LYS A 51 8.13 -0.99 -2.90
N TYR A 52 9.08 -1.79 -2.51
CA TYR A 52 9.57 -1.84 -1.13
C TYR A 52 11.09 -1.64 -1.12
N THR A 53 11.59 -1.06 -0.06
CA THR A 53 12.99 -0.77 0.19
C THR A 53 13.33 -1.15 1.63
N TRP A 54 14.58 -1.01 2.02
CA TRP A 54 14.97 -1.18 3.42
C TRP A 54 14.29 -0.18 4.37
N GLU A 55 13.82 0.95 3.83
CA GLU A 55 13.14 1.99 4.60
C GLU A 55 11.63 1.73 4.77
N GLY A 56 11.00 1.00 3.83
CA GLY A 56 9.57 0.76 3.91
C GLY A 56 8.88 0.42 2.58
N PHE A 57 7.55 0.60 2.58
CA PHE A 57 6.62 0.13 1.57
C PHE A 57 5.98 1.31 0.85
N ILE A 58 6.07 1.36 -0.48
CA ILE A 58 5.62 2.50 -1.29
C ILE A 58 4.34 2.13 -2.04
N PHE A 59 3.34 2.99 -1.92
CA PHE A 59 2.11 2.96 -2.72
C PHE A 59 1.76 4.36 -3.21
N TYR A 60 0.91 4.45 -4.24
CA TYR A 60 0.50 5.72 -4.83
C TYR A 60 -1.01 5.91 -4.73
N THR A 61 -1.43 7.15 -4.53
CA THR A 61 -2.85 7.48 -4.38
C THR A 61 -3.12 8.96 -4.64
N ASN A 62 -4.41 9.34 -4.69
CA ASN A 62 -4.84 10.72 -4.64
C ASN A 62 -4.75 11.23 -3.19
N TYR A 63 -4.00 12.31 -2.95
CA TYR A 63 -3.81 12.93 -1.63
C TYR A 63 -5.10 13.53 -1.06
N ASN A 64 -6.02 13.96 -1.94
CA ASN A 64 -7.31 14.51 -1.55
C ASN A 64 -8.37 13.44 -1.27
N SER A 65 -8.06 12.15 -1.53
CA SER A 65 -8.97 11.06 -1.18
C SER A 65 -9.16 10.95 0.33
N GLU A 66 -10.21 10.23 0.76
CA GLU A 66 -10.49 9.99 2.17
C GLU A 66 -9.25 9.43 2.92
N LYS A 67 -8.51 8.48 2.30
CA LYS A 67 -7.27 7.96 2.89
C LYS A 67 -6.15 8.99 2.93
N GLY A 68 -6.02 9.81 1.90
CA GLY A 68 -5.01 10.88 1.86
C GLY A 68 -5.26 11.92 2.95
N LYS A 69 -6.51 12.37 3.11
CA LYS A 69 -6.93 13.27 4.19
C LYS A 69 -6.71 12.64 5.58
N ALA A 70 -7.03 11.34 5.74
CA ALA A 70 -6.80 10.60 6.98
C ALA A 70 -5.32 10.51 7.34
N ILE A 71 -4.44 10.20 6.39
CA ILE A 71 -2.98 10.13 6.59
C ILE A 71 -2.41 11.52 6.93
N ALA A 72 -2.91 12.58 6.29
CA ALA A 72 -2.47 13.96 6.60
C ALA A 72 -2.85 14.37 8.03
N ASN A 73 -3.96 13.87 8.56
CA ASN A 73 -4.40 14.12 9.94
C ASN A 73 -3.67 13.21 10.95
N SER A 74 -3.45 11.94 10.60
CA SER A 74 -2.73 10.96 11.42
C SER A 74 -1.91 10.04 10.52
N PRO A 75 -0.56 10.14 10.55
CA PRO A 75 0.29 9.37 9.67
C PRO A 75 0.44 7.89 10.08
N HIS A 76 -0.15 7.49 11.21
CA HIS A 76 -0.10 6.12 11.70
C HIS A 76 -1.05 5.24 10.88
N VAL A 77 -0.49 4.26 10.21
CA VAL A 77 -1.22 3.34 9.33
C VAL A 77 -0.88 1.89 9.62
N CYS A 78 -1.74 0.99 9.15
CA CYS A 78 -1.47 -0.43 9.14
C CYS A 78 -1.66 -0.96 7.72
N LEU A 79 -0.63 -1.64 7.18
CA LEU A 79 -0.74 -2.40 5.94
C LEU A 79 -0.96 -3.87 6.28
N SER A 80 -1.76 -4.55 5.47
CA SER A 80 -1.95 -6.00 5.59
C SER A 80 -1.92 -6.66 4.22
N PHE A 81 -1.09 -7.69 4.09
CA PHE A 81 -1.11 -8.64 2.98
C PHE A 81 -1.79 -9.92 3.45
N LEU A 82 -2.64 -10.49 2.62
CA LEU A 82 -3.24 -11.80 2.85
C LEU A 82 -3.08 -12.65 1.59
N TRP A 83 -2.16 -13.59 1.65
CA TRP A 83 -1.89 -14.56 0.60
C TRP A 83 -2.55 -15.89 0.96
N HIS A 84 -3.84 -15.95 0.65
CA HIS A 84 -4.72 -17.03 1.09
C HIS A 84 -4.24 -18.41 0.61
N ASN A 85 -3.78 -18.51 -0.63
CA ASN A 85 -3.40 -19.79 -1.26
C ASN A 85 -2.19 -20.46 -0.60
N ILE A 86 -1.34 -19.69 0.06
CA ILE A 86 -0.18 -20.20 0.80
C ILE A 86 -0.32 -20.01 2.32
N GLU A 87 -1.53 -19.65 2.77
CA GLU A 87 -1.89 -19.45 4.18
C GLU A 87 -0.94 -18.50 4.91
N ARG A 88 -0.65 -17.34 4.31
CA ARG A 88 0.23 -16.32 4.91
C ARG A 88 -0.44 -14.97 5.03
N GLN A 89 -0.14 -14.30 6.12
CA GLN A 89 -0.52 -12.91 6.36
C GLN A 89 0.68 -12.13 6.87
N ILE A 90 0.80 -10.87 6.44
CA ILE A 90 1.76 -9.91 7.01
C ILE A 90 0.99 -8.69 7.47
N ILE A 91 1.25 -8.25 8.70
CA ILE A 91 0.69 -7.01 9.26
C ILE A 91 1.85 -6.06 9.54
N ILE A 92 1.79 -4.85 8.98
CA ILE A 92 2.83 -3.83 9.09
C ILE A 92 2.22 -2.58 9.71
N LYS A 93 2.62 -2.24 10.93
CA LYS A 93 2.31 -0.94 11.52
C LYS A 93 3.44 0.02 11.21
N GLY A 94 3.11 1.22 10.77
CA GLY A 94 4.13 2.18 10.40
C GLY A 94 3.62 3.60 10.31
N VAL A 95 4.54 4.50 9.97
CA VAL A 95 4.29 5.91 9.74
C VAL A 95 4.35 6.19 8.24
N ALA A 96 3.30 6.76 7.69
CA ALA A 96 3.22 7.14 6.28
C ALA A 96 3.78 8.55 6.06
N GLU A 97 4.71 8.68 5.13
CA GLU A 97 5.30 9.95 4.71
C GLU A 97 5.17 10.10 3.19
N LYS A 98 4.94 11.31 2.70
CA LYS A 98 4.99 11.55 1.24
C LYS A 98 6.41 11.32 0.73
N ILE A 99 6.54 10.63 -0.40
CA ILE A 99 7.82 10.53 -1.10
C ILE A 99 8.09 11.82 -1.88
N SER A 100 9.32 11.99 -2.38
CA SER A 100 9.68 13.15 -3.19
C SER A 100 8.83 13.25 -4.46
N GLU A 101 8.65 14.47 -4.95
CA GLU A 101 7.90 14.73 -6.19
C GLU A 101 8.53 14.00 -7.38
N ASN A 102 9.86 14.05 -7.52
CA ASN A 102 10.57 13.35 -8.60
C ASN A 102 10.26 11.83 -8.67
N LEU A 103 10.14 11.17 -7.51
CA LEU A 103 9.76 9.75 -7.48
C LEU A 103 8.30 9.56 -7.87
N SER A 104 7.44 10.49 -7.49
CA SER A 104 6.03 10.47 -7.88
C SER A 104 5.85 10.75 -9.37
N ASP A 105 6.61 11.69 -9.93
CA ASP A 105 6.61 12.02 -11.36
C ASP A 105 7.09 10.83 -12.19
N GLY A 106 8.26 10.27 -11.87
CA GLY A 106 8.80 9.13 -12.60
C GLY A 106 7.89 7.90 -12.60
N TYR A 107 7.22 7.62 -11.46
CA TYR A 107 6.24 6.54 -11.46
C TYR A 107 4.96 6.92 -12.24
N PHE A 108 4.51 8.18 -12.17
CA PHE A 108 3.34 8.63 -12.93
C PHE A 108 3.57 8.50 -14.43
N GLU A 109 4.73 8.90 -14.92
CA GLU A 109 5.16 8.79 -16.32
C GLU A 109 5.12 7.35 -16.84
N SER A 110 5.49 6.37 -16.01
CA SER A 110 5.49 4.95 -16.37
C SER A 110 4.10 4.31 -16.48
N ARG A 111 3.05 5.02 -16.07
CA ARG A 111 1.67 4.49 -16.08
C ARG A 111 1.06 4.54 -17.48
N PRO A 112 0.14 3.62 -17.83
CA PRO A 112 -0.65 3.74 -19.05
C PRO A 112 -1.46 5.05 -19.09
N ASP A 113 -1.61 5.66 -20.25
CA ASP A 113 -2.28 6.96 -20.41
C ASP A 113 -3.70 6.97 -19.88
N GLY A 114 -4.48 5.90 -20.06
CA GLY A 114 -5.82 5.79 -19.46
C GLY A 114 -5.80 5.86 -17.93
N SER A 115 -4.75 5.34 -17.27
CA SER A 115 -4.57 5.46 -15.82
C SER A 115 -4.13 6.86 -15.40
N LYS A 116 -3.34 7.56 -16.24
CA LYS A 116 -2.95 8.96 -16.02
C LYS A 116 -4.18 9.87 -16.11
N LEU A 117 -4.98 9.72 -17.18
CA LEU A 117 -6.24 10.46 -17.36
C LEU A 117 -7.24 10.19 -16.23
N GLY A 118 -7.35 8.93 -15.77
CA GLY A 118 -8.17 8.58 -14.62
C GLY A 118 -7.77 9.31 -13.33
N ALA A 119 -6.47 9.58 -13.14
CA ALA A 119 -6.01 10.35 -11.98
C ALA A 119 -6.43 11.83 -12.03
N TRP A 120 -6.55 12.41 -13.22
CA TRP A 120 -7.10 13.76 -13.44
C TRP A 120 -8.62 13.79 -13.33
N ALA A 121 -9.30 12.78 -13.87
CA ALA A 121 -10.77 12.76 -13.95
C ALA A 121 -11.45 12.42 -12.62
N SER A 122 -10.74 11.73 -11.70
CA SER A 122 -11.33 11.23 -10.46
C SER A 122 -11.09 12.15 -9.28
N ASP A 123 -12.13 12.79 -8.76
CA ASP A 123 -12.15 13.39 -7.43
C ASP A 123 -12.34 12.26 -6.40
N GLN A 124 -11.28 11.48 -6.18
CA GLN A 124 -11.34 10.21 -5.47
C GLN A 124 -11.96 10.33 -4.08
N SER A 125 -12.96 9.51 -3.78
CA SER A 125 -13.75 9.45 -2.56
C SER A 125 -14.83 10.53 -2.40
N GLU A 126 -14.97 11.46 -3.34
CA GLU A 126 -16.06 12.44 -3.30
C GLU A 126 -17.34 11.85 -3.86
N VAL A 127 -18.48 12.37 -3.38
CA VAL A 127 -19.80 11.98 -3.89
C VAL A 127 -19.99 12.57 -5.29
N VAL A 128 -20.39 11.72 -6.23
CA VAL A 128 -20.67 12.13 -7.62
C VAL A 128 -22.11 11.81 -7.99
N PRO A 129 -22.73 12.60 -8.88
CA PRO A 129 -24.16 12.48 -9.18
C PRO A 129 -24.51 11.22 -9.98
N SER A 130 -23.58 10.69 -10.81
CA SER A 130 -23.85 9.54 -11.66
C SER A 130 -22.58 8.94 -12.27
N ARG A 131 -22.70 7.74 -12.83
CA ARG A 131 -21.63 7.15 -13.65
C ARG A 131 -21.33 8.01 -14.89
N LYS A 132 -22.37 8.54 -15.53
CA LYS A 132 -22.23 9.42 -16.69
C LYS A 132 -21.36 10.65 -16.38
N TYR A 133 -21.46 11.22 -15.19
CA TYR A 133 -20.59 12.32 -14.77
C TYR A 133 -19.12 11.95 -14.81
N LEU A 134 -18.76 10.74 -14.36
CA LEU A 134 -17.38 10.25 -14.41
C LEU A 134 -16.91 10.04 -15.86
N ASP A 135 -17.77 9.49 -16.70
CA ASP A 135 -17.45 9.25 -18.12
C ASP A 135 -17.26 10.56 -18.87
N ASP A 136 -18.13 11.57 -18.64
CA ASP A 136 -18.02 12.91 -19.22
C ASP A 136 -16.73 13.64 -18.76
N ARG A 137 -16.35 13.49 -17.48
CA ARG A 137 -15.08 14.05 -16.98
C ARG A 137 -13.87 13.40 -17.64
N LEU A 138 -13.87 12.07 -17.76
CA LEU A 138 -12.79 11.37 -18.44
C LEU A 138 -12.63 11.85 -19.87
N ALA A 139 -13.73 11.90 -20.64
CA ALA A 139 -13.73 12.41 -22.02
C ALA A 139 -13.24 13.86 -22.12
N SER A 140 -13.57 14.71 -21.14
CA SER A 140 -13.07 16.08 -21.07
C SER A 140 -11.55 16.15 -20.94
N PHE A 141 -10.95 15.30 -20.07
CA PHE A 141 -9.50 15.25 -19.91
C PHE A 141 -8.81 14.58 -21.09
N GLU A 142 -9.40 13.56 -21.73
CA GLU A 142 -8.92 13.00 -22.99
C GLU A 142 -8.77 14.09 -24.06
N LYS A 143 -9.79 14.94 -24.22
CA LYS A 143 -9.74 16.08 -25.16
C LYS A 143 -8.73 17.15 -24.72
N GLN A 144 -8.60 17.43 -23.43
CA GLN A 144 -7.65 18.43 -22.90
C GLN A 144 -6.19 18.05 -23.19
N PHE A 145 -5.89 16.75 -23.06
CA PHE A 145 -4.55 16.19 -23.26
C PHE A 145 -4.33 15.61 -24.68
N GLU A 146 -5.27 15.80 -25.59
CA GLU A 146 -5.12 15.36 -26.96
C GLU A 146 -3.83 15.97 -27.57
N ASN A 147 -2.92 15.11 -28.04
CA ASN A 147 -1.61 15.49 -28.56
C ASN A 147 -0.70 16.25 -27.55
N LYS A 148 -0.93 16.10 -26.25
CA LYS A 148 -0.11 16.70 -25.20
C LYS A 148 0.37 15.62 -24.23
N GLU A 149 1.47 15.91 -23.56
CA GLU A 149 1.95 15.10 -22.46
C GLU A 149 0.97 15.16 -21.26
N ILE A 150 0.65 13.99 -20.68
CA ILE A 150 -0.20 13.90 -19.50
C ILE A 150 0.70 13.93 -18.27
N THR A 151 0.92 15.14 -17.74
CA THR A 151 1.71 15.35 -16.53
C THR A 151 0.96 14.93 -15.27
N ARG A 152 1.69 14.68 -14.18
CA ARG A 152 1.10 14.29 -12.89
C ARG A 152 0.30 15.45 -12.29
N PRO A 153 -0.96 15.25 -11.83
CA PRO A 153 -1.66 16.25 -11.06
C PRO A 153 -1.06 16.38 -9.65
N GLU A 154 -1.02 17.58 -9.09
CA GLU A 154 -0.44 17.87 -7.77
C GLU A 154 -1.07 17.05 -6.63
N HIS A 155 -2.36 16.73 -6.75
CA HIS A 155 -3.10 15.96 -5.77
C HIS A 155 -2.84 14.44 -5.84
N TRP A 156 -1.94 13.98 -6.70
CA TRP A 156 -1.62 12.55 -6.84
C TRP A 156 -0.13 12.31 -6.62
N GLY A 157 0.21 11.25 -5.88
CA GLY A 157 1.61 10.87 -5.65
C GLY A 157 1.73 9.71 -4.68
N GLY A 158 2.95 9.47 -4.22
CA GLY A 158 3.30 8.32 -3.42
C GLY A 158 3.43 8.63 -1.93
N TYR A 159 3.18 7.58 -1.14
CA TYR A 159 3.56 7.48 0.27
C TYR A 159 4.54 6.33 0.46
N ILE A 160 5.52 6.52 1.33
CA ILE A 160 6.29 5.44 1.94
C ILE A 160 5.75 5.19 3.35
N VAL A 161 5.49 3.94 3.69
CA VAL A 161 5.16 3.52 5.05
C VAL A 161 6.42 2.95 5.69
N LYS A 162 7.00 3.69 6.63
CA LYS A 162 8.17 3.28 7.42
C LYS A 162 7.70 2.40 8.57
N PRO A 163 8.09 1.12 8.62
CA PRO A 163 7.56 0.19 9.59
C PRO A 163 8.13 0.43 11.00
N ILE A 164 7.26 0.38 12.00
CA ILE A 164 7.61 0.33 13.42
C ILE A 164 7.42 -1.08 13.99
N SER A 165 6.55 -1.89 13.39
CA SER A 165 6.48 -3.32 13.66
C SER A 165 5.96 -4.08 12.45
N ILE A 166 6.46 -5.31 12.27
CA ILE A 166 6.01 -6.24 11.22
C ILE A 166 5.72 -7.58 11.88
N GLU A 167 4.52 -8.09 11.66
CA GLU A 167 4.11 -9.43 12.09
C GLU A 167 3.93 -10.34 10.87
N PHE A 168 4.56 -11.49 10.92
CA PHE A 168 4.42 -12.58 9.94
C PHE A 168 3.60 -13.70 10.56
N TRP A 169 2.52 -14.06 9.89
CA TRP A 169 1.64 -15.16 10.27
C TRP A 169 1.66 -16.25 9.19
N GLN A 170 1.87 -17.50 9.61
CA GLN A 170 1.82 -18.68 8.76
C GLN A 170 0.79 -19.66 9.28
N GLY A 171 -0.16 -20.07 8.42
CA GLY A 171 -1.13 -21.12 8.74
C GLY A 171 -0.47 -22.45 9.13
N ARG A 172 -1.07 -23.13 10.13
CA ARG A 172 -0.65 -24.44 10.60
C ARG A 172 -1.87 -25.25 11.03
N PRO A 173 -1.81 -26.60 10.99
CA PRO A 173 -2.85 -27.47 11.50
C PRO A 173 -3.22 -27.17 12.95
N ASN A 174 -4.46 -27.52 13.30
CA ASN A 174 -4.99 -27.40 14.66
C ASN A 174 -4.98 -25.98 15.23
N ARG A 175 -4.98 -24.96 14.35
CA ARG A 175 -4.90 -23.54 14.71
C ARG A 175 -3.64 -23.13 15.47
N MET A 176 -2.60 -23.98 15.48
CA MET A 176 -1.30 -23.71 16.11
C MET A 176 -0.38 -22.92 15.15
N HIS A 177 -0.87 -21.76 14.71
CA HIS A 177 -0.21 -20.93 13.71
C HIS A 177 1.13 -20.37 14.21
N ASP A 178 2.08 -20.26 13.29
CA ASP A 178 3.33 -19.52 13.58
C ASP A 178 3.08 -18.02 13.46
N ARG A 179 3.44 -17.27 14.50
CA ARG A 179 3.37 -15.80 14.51
C ARG A 179 4.70 -15.25 15.00
N ILE A 180 5.38 -14.50 14.14
CA ILE A 180 6.65 -13.85 14.46
C ILE A 180 6.46 -12.35 14.29
N LYS A 181 6.72 -11.61 15.36
CA LYS A 181 6.63 -10.16 15.40
C LYS A 181 8.01 -9.54 15.54
N TYR A 182 8.29 -8.60 14.67
CA TYR A 182 9.42 -7.69 14.75
C TYR A 182 8.95 -6.34 15.25
N THR A 183 9.67 -5.77 16.21
CA THR A 183 9.41 -4.43 16.74
C THR A 183 10.70 -3.62 16.66
N LEU A 184 10.66 -2.49 15.94
CA LEU A 184 11.79 -1.58 15.81
C LEU A 184 12.15 -0.98 17.17
N GLN A 185 13.43 -0.98 17.51
CA GLN A 185 13.97 -0.44 18.75
C GLN A 185 14.57 0.96 18.50
N GLU A 186 14.84 1.70 19.56
CA GLU A 186 15.44 3.04 19.48
C GLU A 186 16.84 3.03 18.82
N ASN A 187 17.59 1.94 18.94
CA ASN A 187 18.90 1.74 18.30
C ASN A 187 18.79 1.24 16.84
N TYR A 188 17.59 1.24 16.25
CA TYR A 188 17.27 0.73 14.92
C TYR A 188 17.42 -0.78 14.72
N ASP A 189 17.66 -1.55 15.78
CA ASP A 189 17.59 -3.01 15.73
C ASP A 189 16.14 -3.51 15.81
N TRP A 190 15.93 -4.77 15.45
CA TRP A 190 14.63 -5.42 15.52
C TRP A 190 14.57 -6.40 16.69
N LYS A 191 13.68 -6.15 17.65
CA LYS A 191 13.30 -7.14 18.64
C LYS A 191 12.39 -8.17 17.98
N ILE A 192 12.74 -9.45 18.10
CA ILE A 192 12.00 -10.57 17.51
C ILE A 192 11.29 -11.34 18.63
N GLU A 193 9.99 -11.53 18.48
CA GLU A 193 9.16 -12.23 19.46
C GLU A 193 8.24 -13.23 18.75
N ARG A 194 8.02 -14.38 19.37
CA ARG A 194 6.98 -15.32 18.95
C ARG A 194 5.71 -15.03 19.72
N LEU A 195 4.60 -14.90 18.99
CA LEU A 195 3.28 -14.72 19.59
C LEU A 195 2.53 -16.05 19.64
N ALA A 196 1.68 -16.23 20.64
CA ALA A 196 0.69 -17.30 20.63
C ALA A 196 -0.32 -17.10 19.49
N PRO A 197 -0.82 -18.18 18.87
CA PRO A 197 -1.83 -18.12 17.83
C PRO A 197 -3.17 -17.60 18.31
#